data_47fa8980994af9dbc200717d479dce4e
#
_entry.id   47fa8980994af9dbc200717d479dce4e
#
_cell.length_a   1.000
_cell.length_b   1.000
_cell.length_c   1.000
_cell.angle_alpha   90.00
_cell.angle_beta   90.00
_cell.angle_gamma   90.00
#
_symmetry.space_group_name_H-M   'P 1'
#
loop_
_entity.id
_entity.type
_entity.pdbx_description
1 polymer ?
#
loop_
_entity_poly.entity_id
_entity_poly.type
_entity_poly.pdbx_seq_one_letter_code
_entity_poly.pdbx_strand_id
1 'polypeptide(L)'
;MQKQSPLPKWYFDIFNRYRERLQQKEALYLALSAGVDSNTLLHWLYTFRAELPPIYTIHVNHNWHENYSHLWANFARQRAEFYGFTHYHYEAYFNLETQSGLEAAGREMRYIKFGETMKPNSLLCVAHHRSEHAETLM
;
A
#
# COMPACT_ATOMS: atom_id res chain seq x y z
N MET A 1 -33.48 3.08 -1.80
CA MET A 1 -32.24 3.00 -0.98
C MET A 1 -31.55 1.68 -1.28
N GLN A 2 -30.38 1.75 -1.86
CA GLN A 2 -29.63 0.53 -2.15
C GLN A 2 -29.07 -0.04 -0.85
N LYS A 3 -29.36 -1.31 -0.62
CA LYS A 3 -28.71 -2.03 0.48
C LYS A 3 -27.25 -2.27 0.11
N GLN A 4 -26.35 -1.74 0.89
CA GLN A 4 -24.95 -2.07 0.73
C GLN A 4 -24.76 -3.54 1.13
N SER A 5 -23.96 -4.27 0.35
CA SER A 5 -23.58 -5.62 0.72
C SER A 5 -22.87 -5.59 2.07
N PRO A 6 -23.19 -6.50 2.98
CA PRO A 6 -22.50 -6.54 4.26
C PRO A 6 -21.01 -6.81 4.04
N LEU A 7 -20.19 -6.21 4.89
CA LEU A 7 -18.74 -6.44 4.83
C LEU A 7 -18.45 -7.91 5.17
N PRO A 8 -17.43 -8.50 4.54
CA PRO A 8 -17.03 -9.85 4.90
C PRO A 8 -16.66 -9.96 6.38
N LYS A 9 -17.02 -11.07 6.97
CA LYS A 9 -16.70 -11.32 8.39
C LYS A 9 -15.21 -11.18 8.68
N TRP A 10 -14.36 -11.59 7.75
CA TRP A 10 -12.91 -11.56 7.95
C TRP A 10 -12.38 -10.13 8.13
N TYR A 11 -13.07 -9.11 7.63
CA TYR A 11 -12.69 -7.72 7.87
C TYR A 11 -12.63 -7.45 9.37
N PHE A 12 -13.66 -7.85 10.10
CA PHE A 12 -13.76 -7.62 11.53
C PHE A 12 -12.82 -8.54 12.31
N ASP A 13 -12.69 -9.79 11.88
CA ASP A 13 -11.80 -10.75 12.53
C ASP A 13 -10.34 -10.28 12.48
N ILE A 14 -9.90 -9.82 11.31
CA ILE A 14 -8.53 -9.30 11.15
C ILE A 14 -8.36 -8.00 11.93
N PHE A 15 -9.34 -7.12 11.87
CA PHE A 15 -9.25 -5.85 12.60
C PHE A 15 -9.16 -6.08 14.10
N ASN A 16 -9.99 -6.96 14.64
CA ASN A 16 -9.96 -7.27 16.07
C ASN A 16 -8.61 -7.87 16.50
N ARG A 17 -7.99 -8.66 15.61
CA ARG A 17 -6.69 -9.26 15.88
C ARG A 17 -5.56 -8.22 15.96
N TYR A 18 -5.59 -7.22 15.10
CA TYR A 18 -4.48 -6.27 14.97
C TYR A 18 -4.78 -4.88 15.52
N ARG A 19 -5.98 -4.63 16.01
CA ARG A 19 -6.43 -3.31 16.44
C ARG A 19 -5.41 -2.63 17.36
N GLU A 20 -5.05 -3.25 18.46
CA GLU A 20 -4.15 -2.65 19.43
C GLU A 20 -2.80 -2.32 18.84
N ARG A 21 -2.26 -3.24 18.04
CA ARG A 21 -0.97 -3.07 17.40
C ARG A 21 -0.97 -1.91 16.42
N LEU A 22 -2.04 -1.79 15.65
CA LEU A 22 -2.18 -0.70 14.68
C LEU A 22 -2.38 0.65 15.37
N GLN A 23 -3.19 0.68 16.41
CA GLN A 23 -3.48 1.93 17.14
C GLN A 23 -2.28 2.49 17.88
N GLN A 24 -1.28 1.68 18.17
CA GLN A 24 -0.04 2.13 18.82
C GLN A 24 0.92 2.82 17.85
N LYS A 25 0.68 2.74 16.56
CA LYS A 25 1.54 3.36 15.56
C LYS A 25 1.17 4.82 15.35
N GLU A 26 2.16 5.62 14.94
CA GLU A 26 1.91 7.03 14.64
C GLU A 26 1.26 7.22 13.28
N ALA A 27 1.51 6.32 12.35
CA ALA A 27 0.92 6.37 11.01
C ALA A 27 0.96 4.98 10.37
N LEU A 28 0.06 4.78 9.42
CA LEU A 28 0.04 3.59 8.58
C LEU A 28 0.30 4.01 7.14
N TYR A 29 1.14 3.26 6.45
CA TYR A 29 1.44 3.49 5.04
C TYR A 29 1.09 2.24 4.25
N LEU A 30 0.32 2.40 3.21
CA LEU A 30 -0.01 1.30 2.31
C LEU A 30 0.82 1.40 1.05
N ALA A 31 1.57 0.36 0.76
CA ALA A 31 2.23 0.23 -0.54
C ALA A 31 1.17 -0.15 -1.57
N LEU A 32 0.67 0.85 -2.29
CA LEU A 32 -0.48 0.69 -3.17
C LEU A 32 -0.05 0.36 -4.59
N SER A 33 -0.62 -0.68 -5.14
CA SER A 33 -0.42 -1.07 -6.53
C SER A 33 -1.76 -1.09 -7.27
N ALA A 34 -1.75 -1.48 -8.54
CA ALA A 34 -2.98 -1.66 -9.30
C ALA A 34 -3.63 -3.01 -9.05
N GLY A 35 -3.01 -3.90 -8.27
CA GLY A 35 -3.51 -5.23 -8.02
C GLY A 35 -4.73 -5.29 -7.14
N VAL A 36 -5.48 -6.38 -7.26
CA VAL A 36 -6.72 -6.60 -6.49
C VAL A 36 -6.45 -6.63 -4.99
N ASP A 37 -5.41 -7.35 -4.57
CA ASP A 37 -5.11 -7.51 -3.15
C ASP A 37 -4.74 -6.19 -2.50
N SER A 38 -3.96 -5.38 -3.18
CA SER A 38 -3.57 -4.05 -2.70
C SER A 38 -4.79 -3.13 -2.54
N ASN A 39 -5.72 -3.20 -3.49
CA ASN A 39 -6.93 -2.39 -3.44
C ASN A 39 -7.93 -2.89 -2.40
N THR A 40 -7.95 -4.19 -2.14
CA THR A 40 -8.74 -4.75 -1.05
C THR A 40 -8.22 -4.26 0.30
N LEU A 41 -6.91 -4.25 0.48
CA LEU A 41 -6.29 -3.73 1.70
C LEU A 41 -6.56 -2.24 1.87
N LEU A 42 -6.57 -1.49 0.77
CA LEU A 42 -6.93 -0.07 0.79
C LEU A 42 -8.36 0.12 1.31
N HIS A 43 -9.31 -0.67 0.82
CA HIS A 43 -10.70 -0.62 1.27
C HIS A 43 -10.82 -1.03 2.74
N TRP A 44 -10.07 -2.04 3.16
CA TRP A 44 -10.06 -2.47 4.56
C TRP A 44 -9.58 -1.35 5.48
N LEU A 45 -8.48 -0.69 5.14
CA LEU A 45 -7.97 0.44 5.90
C LEU A 45 -8.98 1.59 5.95
N TYR A 46 -9.61 1.89 4.83
CA TYR A 46 -10.65 2.91 4.76
C TYR A 46 -11.82 2.58 5.67
N THR A 47 -12.23 1.31 5.68
CA THR A 47 -13.36 0.85 6.49
C THR A 47 -13.16 1.17 7.97
N PHE A 48 -11.95 0.98 8.48
CA PHE A 48 -11.64 1.16 9.89
C PHE A 48 -10.87 2.45 10.20
N ARG A 49 -10.82 3.38 9.25
CA ARG A 49 -9.99 4.59 9.39
C ARG A 49 -10.30 5.43 10.62
N ALA A 50 -11.55 5.42 11.08
CA ALA A 50 -11.94 6.20 12.25
C ALA A 50 -11.29 5.71 13.55
N GLU A 51 -10.88 4.45 13.57
CA GLU A 51 -10.23 3.81 14.72
C GLU A 51 -8.74 3.60 14.52
N LEU A 52 -8.18 4.13 13.43
CA LEU A 52 -6.78 3.92 13.07
C LEU A 52 -6.02 5.25 13.07
N PRO A 53 -4.69 5.21 13.22
CA PRO A 53 -3.88 6.42 13.02
C PRO A 53 -3.95 6.90 11.58
N PRO A 54 -3.38 8.07 11.27
CA PRO A 54 -3.39 8.57 9.90
C PRO A 54 -2.88 7.55 8.90
N ILE A 55 -3.55 7.47 7.76
CA ILE A 55 -3.25 6.51 6.69
C ILE A 55 -2.77 7.25 5.47
N TYR A 56 -1.65 6.78 4.92
CA TYR A 56 -1.04 7.32 3.70
C TYR A 56 -0.84 6.19 2.72
N THR A 57 -0.83 6.50 1.44
CA THR A 57 -0.50 5.52 0.40
C THR A 57 0.80 5.92 -0.30
N ILE A 58 1.54 4.92 -0.75
CA ILE A 58 2.79 5.10 -1.47
C ILE A 58 2.78 4.20 -2.69
N HIS A 59 3.11 4.76 -3.84
CA HIS A 59 3.34 3.98 -5.05
C HIS A 59 4.70 4.34 -5.62
N VAL A 60 5.47 3.32 -5.98
CA VAL A 60 6.75 3.49 -6.67
C VAL A 60 6.60 2.95 -8.09
N ASN A 61 6.72 3.83 -9.06
CA ASN A 61 6.68 3.47 -10.46
C ASN A 61 8.09 3.10 -10.92
N HIS A 62 8.29 1.84 -11.26
CA HIS A 62 9.61 1.33 -11.66
C HIS A 62 9.93 1.58 -13.13
N ASN A 63 8.95 2.01 -13.92
CA ASN A 63 9.12 2.29 -15.35
C ASN A 63 9.62 1.08 -16.16
N TRP A 64 9.25 -0.13 -15.72
CA TRP A 64 9.66 -1.36 -16.40
C TRP A 64 8.81 -1.65 -17.64
N HIS A 65 7.58 -1.17 -17.66
CA HIS A 65 6.63 -1.39 -18.75
C HIS A 65 6.21 -0.04 -19.32
N GLU A 66 6.75 0.34 -20.48
CA GLU A 66 6.55 1.66 -21.08
C GLU A 66 5.07 2.07 -21.17
N ASN A 67 4.19 1.10 -21.46
CA ASN A 67 2.77 1.39 -21.67
C ASN A 67 1.93 1.22 -20.40
N TYR A 68 2.34 0.34 -19.47
CA TYR A 68 1.50 -0.06 -18.34
C TYR A 68 1.91 0.56 -17.02
N SER A 69 3.19 0.81 -16.80
CA SER A 69 3.66 1.40 -15.54
C SER A 69 2.98 2.73 -15.25
N HIS A 70 2.80 3.54 -16.28
CA HIS A 70 2.16 4.83 -16.16
C HIS A 70 0.66 4.71 -15.84
N LEU A 71 -0.01 3.76 -16.46
CA LEU A 71 -1.42 3.47 -16.21
C LEU A 71 -1.63 2.97 -14.79
N TRP A 72 -0.76 2.09 -14.31
CA TRP A 72 -0.82 1.57 -12.95
C TRP A 72 -0.58 2.66 -11.92
N ALA A 73 0.36 3.56 -12.19
CA ALA A 73 0.63 4.69 -11.30
C ALA A 73 -0.59 5.62 -11.19
N ASN A 74 -1.24 5.92 -12.32
CA ASN A 74 -2.45 6.72 -12.34
C ASN A 74 -3.60 6.04 -11.62
N PHE A 75 -3.75 4.73 -11.80
CA PHE A 75 -4.80 3.97 -11.13
C PHE A 75 -4.61 4.01 -9.62
N ALA A 76 -3.39 3.79 -9.14
CA ALA A 76 -3.10 3.84 -7.71
C ALA A 76 -3.43 5.22 -7.14
N ARG A 77 -3.01 6.29 -7.81
CA ARG A 77 -3.31 7.65 -7.39
C ARG A 77 -4.81 7.90 -7.32
N GLN A 78 -5.55 7.50 -8.34
CA GLN A 78 -7.00 7.70 -8.41
C GLN A 78 -7.72 6.95 -7.29
N ARG A 79 -7.27 5.74 -6.98
CA ARG A 79 -7.87 4.95 -5.90
C ARG A 79 -7.62 5.59 -4.53
N ALA A 80 -6.40 6.08 -4.30
CA ALA A 80 -6.09 6.78 -3.06
C ALA A 80 -6.93 8.05 -2.91
N GLU A 81 -7.05 8.82 -3.98
CA GLU A 81 -7.86 10.04 -3.99
C GLU A 81 -9.35 9.74 -3.76
N PHE A 82 -9.84 8.65 -4.33
CA PHE A 82 -11.23 8.23 -4.13
C PHE A 82 -11.57 8.07 -2.65
N TYR A 83 -10.64 7.52 -1.86
CA TYR A 83 -10.84 7.33 -0.43
C TYR A 83 -10.38 8.53 0.41
N GLY A 84 -9.81 9.55 -0.22
CA GLY A 84 -9.38 10.76 0.49
C GLY A 84 -8.06 10.63 1.22
N PHE A 85 -7.24 9.65 0.87
CA PHE A 85 -5.93 9.46 1.49
C PHE A 85 -4.86 10.30 0.80
N THR A 86 -3.90 10.78 1.57
CA THR A 86 -2.71 11.42 1.03
C THR A 86 -1.85 10.37 0.35
N HIS A 87 -1.51 10.62 -0.90
CA HIS A 87 -0.78 9.68 -1.75
C HIS A 87 0.60 10.22 -2.08
N TYR A 88 1.61 9.39 -1.88
CA TYR A 88 2.98 9.68 -2.27
C TYR A 88 3.35 8.86 -3.49
N HIS A 89 3.86 9.52 -4.51
CA HIS A 89 4.26 8.87 -5.75
C HIS A 89 5.74 9.12 -5.99
N TYR A 90 6.46 8.05 -6.33
CA TYR A 90 7.87 8.13 -6.66
C TYR A 90 8.15 7.43 -7.98
N GLU A 91 9.07 8.02 -8.74
CA GLU A 91 9.57 7.42 -9.97
C GLU A 91 10.93 6.80 -9.68
N ALA A 92 11.13 5.55 -10.09
CA ALA A 92 12.38 4.85 -9.96
C ALA A 92 12.87 4.44 -11.35
N TYR A 93 14.14 4.72 -11.62
CA TYR A 93 14.76 4.39 -12.89
C TYR A 93 15.91 3.43 -12.66
N PHE A 94 15.98 2.38 -13.47
CA PHE A 94 17.00 1.34 -13.34
C PHE A 94 17.81 1.23 -14.60
N ASN A 95 19.07 0.86 -14.43
CA ASN A 95 19.90 0.46 -15.54
C ASN A 95 19.52 -0.96 -15.95
N LEU A 96 19.00 -1.11 -17.18
CA LEU A 96 18.46 -2.38 -17.67
C LEU A 96 19.53 -3.38 -18.11
N GLU A 97 20.82 -3.09 -17.90
CA GLU A 97 21.90 -3.97 -18.33
C GLU A 97 21.95 -5.30 -17.59
N THR A 98 21.36 -5.39 -16.41
CA THR A 98 21.36 -6.62 -15.63
C THR A 98 19.94 -7.08 -15.37
N GLN A 99 19.39 -7.89 -16.28
CA GLN A 99 18.01 -8.38 -16.13
C GLN A 99 17.83 -9.29 -14.93
N SER A 100 18.85 -10.03 -14.53
CA SER A 100 18.75 -11.00 -13.45
C SER A 100 18.60 -10.38 -12.07
N GLY A 101 18.94 -9.10 -11.90
CA GLY A 101 18.79 -8.40 -10.64
C GLY A 101 17.66 -7.40 -10.58
N LEU A 102 16.84 -7.32 -11.65
CA LEU A 102 15.87 -6.25 -11.79
C LEU A 102 14.77 -6.29 -10.72
N GLU A 103 14.24 -7.46 -10.42
CA GLU A 103 13.21 -7.60 -9.38
C GLU A 103 13.78 -7.26 -8.00
N ALA A 104 14.97 -7.76 -7.68
CA ALA A 104 15.63 -7.47 -6.41
C ALA A 104 15.95 -5.98 -6.28
N ALA A 105 16.46 -5.37 -7.35
CA ALA A 105 16.75 -3.94 -7.37
C ALA A 105 15.50 -3.11 -7.20
N GLY A 106 14.40 -3.51 -7.84
CA GLY A 106 13.12 -2.83 -7.72
C GLY A 106 12.54 -2.91 -6.32
N ARG A 107 12.61 -4.08 -5.71
CA ARG A 107 12.18 -4.28 -4.34
C ARG A 107 12.99 -3.42 -3.37
N GLU A 108 14.30 -3.43 -3.52
CA GLU A 108 15.18 -2.62 -2.69
C GLU A 108 14.88 -1.13 -2.83
N MET A 109 14.70 -0.64 -4.05
CA MET A 109 14.37 0.75 -4.30
C MET A 109 13.03 1.14 -3.65
N ARG A 110 12.03 0.27 -3.73
CA ARG A 110 10.76 0.52 -3.07
C ARG A 110 10.92 0.70 -1.57
N TYR A 111 11.65 -0.18 -0.92
CA TYR A 111 11.87 -0.11 0.52
C TYR A 111 12.69 1.12 0.92
N ILE A 112 13.64 1.55 0.09
CA ILE A 112 14.36 2.79 0.33
C ILE A 112 13.38 3.98 0.29
N LYS A 113 12.51 4.05 -0.70
CA LYS A 113 11.52 5.12 -0.82
C LYS A 113 10.51 5.09 0.31
N PHE A 114 10.07 3.92 0.72
CA PHE A 114 9.18 3.78 1.87
C PHE A 114 9.86 4.32 3.13
N GLY A 115 11.10 3.93 3.37
CA GLY A 115 11.84 4.37 4.54
C GLY A 115 12.06 5.89 4.58
N GLU A 116 12.31 6.50 3.42
CA GLU A 116 12.48 7.95 3.32
C GLU A 116 11.18 8.71 3.60
N THR A 117 10.05 8.11 3.27
CA THR A 117 8.74 8.75 3.38
C THR A 117 8.10 8.56 4.75
N MET A 118 8.28 7.39 5.33
CA MET A 118 7.55 6.99 6.53
C MET A 118 8.05 7.72 7.78
N LYS A 119 7.11 8.14 8.60
CA LYS A 119 7.41 8.70 9.92
C LYS A 119 7.94 7.61 10.83
N PRO A 120 8.74 7.96 11.86
CA PRO A 120 9.14 6.98 12.87
C PRO A 120 7.93 6.32 13.54
N ASN A 121 8.09 5.09 13.98
CA ASN A 121 7.05 4.32 14.64
C ASN A 121 5.80 4.16 13.77
N SER A 122 6.02 3.91 12.48
CA SER A 122 4.94 3.67 11.51
C SER A 122 4.96 2.22 11.05
N LEU A 123 3.85 1.78 10.49
CA LEU A 123 3.70 0.45 9.93
C LEU A 123 3.51 0.55 8.43
N LEU A 124 4.24 -0.27 7.68
CA LEU A 124 4.02 -0.43 6.25
C LEU A 124 3.11 -1.63 6.03
N CYS A 125 1.99 -1.39 5.36
CA CYS A 125 1.04 -2.43 4.98
C CYS A 125 1.29 -2.79 3.52
N VAL A 126 1.48 -4.07 3.25
CA VAL A 126 1.77 -4.57 1.91
C VAL A 126 0.87 -5.78 1.64
N ALA A 127 0.21 -5.76 0.50
CA ALA A 127 -0.56 -6.91 0.03
C ALA A 127 0.29 -7.70 -0.96
N HIS A 128 0.57 -8.94 -0.64
CA HIS A 128 1.33 -9.84 -1.51
C HIS A 128 0.39 -10.80 -2.19
N HIS A 129 0.74 -11.19 -3.41
CA HIS A 129 -0.11 -12.04 -4.25
C HIS A 129 -0.46 -13.39 -3.60
N ARG A 130 0.37 -13.90 -2.70
CA ARG A 130 0.15 -15.22 -2.07
C ARG A 130 0.10 -15.19 -0.55
N SER A 131 0.38 -14.06 0.06
CA SER A 131 0.31 -13.94 1.50
C SER A 131 0.05 -12.47 1.84
N GLU A 132 -1.13 -12.22 2.35
CA GLU A 132 -1.49 -10.88 2.79
C GLU A 132 -1.02 -10.71 4.22
N HIS A 133 -0.11 -9.82 4.44
CA HIS A 133 0.35 -9.49 5.77
C HIS A 133 0.90 -8.08 5.81
N ALA A 134 0.92 -7.53 6.99
CA ALA A 134 1.50 -6.23 7.26
C ALA A 134 2.92 -6.40 7.74
N GLU A 135 3.84 -5.58 7.22
CA GLU A 135 5.22 -5.57 7.65
C GLU A 135 5.50 -4.30 8.45
N THR A 136 6.25 -4.44 9.52
CA THR A 136 6.68 -3.31 10.33
C THR A 136 8.07 -2.89 9.93
N LEU A 137 8.24 -1.63 9.55
CA LEU A 137 9.54 -1.03 9.34
C LEU A 137 9.86 -0.14 10.54
N MET A 138 11.04 -0.33 11.05
CA MET A 138 11.54 0.50 12.14
C MET A 138 12.44 1.59 11.62
#